data_75eaa514f1ddd35593d046aeae140c9d
#
_entry.id   75eaa514f1ddd35593d046aeae140c9d
#
_cell.length_a   1.000
_cell.length_b   1.000
_cell.length_c   1.000
_cell.angle_alpha   90.00
_cell.angle_beta   90.00
_cell.angle_gamma   90.00
#
_symmetry.space_group_name_H-M   'P 1'
#
loop_
_entity.id
_entity.type
_entity.pdbx_description
1 polymer ?
#
loop_
_entity_poly.entity_id
_entity_poly.type
_entity_poly.pdbx_seq_one_letter_code
_entity_poly.pdbx_strand_id
1 'polypeptide(L)'
;MSIISDIIFSKYGVSVLSSKISTDTRLIEPGSIFLGLKGNNFDGNNFVEDAYKKGAVCAIIDKNRVKDYKNLPIPIIGVDDTLKAYQKIAREFLFYKKLKKIAVTGSSGKTTTKEFIGSILSKKYKVFANQGNLNNQIGVPYSILNIKDEEVAVIEMGTGKPGDIKKLAEIFKPDIGVVTSVGEAHIEFFGNLEEIAKEKASITCFGAKGVTTDKICFKEIFKNYDFVGLKIFSDIIENKNNTYDIKIDKKYFNFKFWGEYNLYNLALSVYIANLFGISEDEIIQGINEVSLPKLRGQTLEISGVKYILDCYNANPLSVKESLKSFSNLKSYGRKIGLLGDMLELGKLSEKLHKDIGIMLNELNIDVFILFGNEIKNTYNECNKEKYFFDNIEELKTFLNKYLKPNDTVLVKGSRGMALERIVQE
;
A
#
# COMPACT_ATOMS: atom_id res chain seq x y z
N MET A 1 35.41 -1.84 -0.77
CA MET A 1 34.43 -2.93 -0.60
C MET A 1 33.00 -2.34 -0.68
N SER A 2 32.01 -3.15 -0.95
CA SER A 2 30.62 -2.66 -0.89
C SER A 2 30.14 -2.54 0.55
N ILE A 3 29.13 -1.70 0.82
CA ILE A 3 28.50 -1.58 2.14
C ILE A 3 28.06 -2.97 2.68
N ILE A 4 27.52 -3.82 1.81
CA ILE A 4 27.08 -5.18 2.19
C ILE A 4 28.28 -6.05 2.58
N SER A 5 29.37 -6.03 1.82
CA SER A 5 30.62 -6.75 2.18
C SER A 5 31.14 -6.34 3.56
N ASP A 6 31.15 -5.03 3.85
CA ASP A 6 31.64 -4.49 5.13
C ASP A 6 30.72 -4.93 6.30
N ILE A 7 29.41 -4.92 6.11
CA ILE A 7 28.45 -5.41 7.10
C ILE A 7 28.64 -6.90 7.37
N ILE A 8 28.79 -7.73 6.33
CA ILE A 8 28.98 -9.18 6.49
C ILE A 8 30.30 -9.48 7.21
N PHE A 9 31.38 -8.80 6.84
CA PHE A 9 32.66 -8.95 7.53
C PHE A 9 32.59 -8.53 9.00
N SER A 10 32.06 -7.32 9.27
CA SER A 10 31.92 -6.78 10.64
C SER A 10 31.08 -7.68 11.54
N LYS A 11 30.01 -8.27 10.98
CA LYS A 11 29.02 -9.00 11.77
C LYS A 11 29.30 -10.47 11.92
N TYR A 12 29.87 -11.10 10.91
CA TYR A 12 30.04 -12.54 10.84
C TYR A 12 31.50 -13.00 10.66
N GLY A 13 32.44 -12.07 10.52
CA GLY A 13 33.86 -12.39 10.29
C GLY A 13 34.16 -13.00 8.92
N VAL A 14 33.22 -12.94 7.98
CA VAL A 14 33.31 -13.58 6.67
C VAL A 14 33.61 -12.54 5.59
N SER A 15 34.72 -12.70 4.88
CA SER A 15 35.09 -11.82 3.77
C SER A 15 34.45 -12.31 2.48
N VAL A 16 33.57 -11.50 1.91
CA VAL A 16 32.91 -11.76 0.62
C VAL A 16 32.85 -10.48 -0.21
N LEU A 17 33.01 -10.59 -1.52
CA LEU A 17 32.84 -9.47 -2.44
C LEU A 17 31.40 -9.54 -3.02
N SER A 18 30.49 -8.84 -2.39
CA SER A 18 29.09 -8.78 -2.85
C SER A 18 28.46 -7.42 -2.55
N SER A 19 27.62 -6.95 -3.46
CA SER A 19 26.80 -5.74 -3.27
C SER A 19 25.31 -6.05 -3.19
N LYS A 20 24.92 -7.34 -3.25
CA LYS A 20 23.51 -7.77 -3.33
C LYS A 20 23.24 -8.93 -2.39
N ILE A 21 22.03 -8.92 -1.81
CA ILE A 21 21.45 -10.05 -1.08
C ILE A 21 20.17 -10.46 -1.79
N SER A 22 20.05 -11.75 -2.09
CA SER A 22 18.81 -12.33 -2.65
C SER A 22 18.20 -13.33 -1.68
N THR A 23 16.88 -13.27 -1.52
CA THR A 23 16.10 -14.25 -0.77
C THR A 23 15.32 -15.20 -1.69
N ASP A 24 15.46 -15.04 -3.02
CA ASP A 24 14.79 -15.84 -4.05
C ASP A 24 15.83 -16.32 -5.07
N THR A 25 15.97 -17.66 -5.19
CA THR A 25 16.92 -18.27 -6.12
C THR A 25 16.61 -18.00 -7.59
N ARG A 26 15.38 -17.62 -7.93
CA ARG A 26 14.98 -17.24 -9.30
C ARG A 26 15.57 -15.88 -9.72
N LEU A 27 15.87 -15.04 -8.73
CA LEU A 27 16.37 -13.66 -8.89
C LEU A 27 17.85 -13.52 -8.52
N ILE A 28 18.57 -14.63 -8.30
CA ILE A 28 20.00 -14.58 -7.99
C ILE A 28 20.77 -14.09 -9.21
N GLU A 29 21.60 -13.10 -8.97
CA GLU A 29 22.63 -12.66 -9.90
C GLU A 29 24.00 -13.20 -9.42
N PRO A 30 24.93 -13.55 -10.34
CA PRO A 30 26.29 -13.95 -9.95
C PRO A 30 26.94 -12.92 -9.03
N GLY A 31 27.60 -13.39 -7.97
CA GLY A 31 28.17 -12.51 -6.95
C GLY A 31 27.21 -12.11 -5.82
N SER A 32 25.97 -12.56 -5.83
CA SER A 32 25.01 -12.29 -4.74
C SER A 32 25.27 -13.14 -3.50
N ILE A 33 24.86 -12.64 -2.34
CA ILE A 33 24.71 -13.44 -1.12
C ILE A 33 23.29 -14.00 -1.11
N PHE A 34 23.14 -15.30 -0.96
CA PHE A 34 21.83 -15.93 -0.77
C PHE A 34 21.44 -15.91 0.71
N LEU A 35 20.20 -15.54 1.03
CA LEU A 35 19.65 -15.60 2.38
C LEU A 35 18.40 -16.48 2.39
N GLY A 36 18.47 -17.63 3.05
CA GLY A 36 17.41 -18.63 3.10
C GLY A 36 16.33 -18.29 4.13
N LEU A 37 15.29 -17.56 3.70
CA LEU A 37 14.15 -17.26 4.55
C LEU A 37 13.26 -18.49 4.76
N LYS A 38 12.71 -18.65 5.97
CA LYS A 38 11.74 -19.68 6.30
C LYS A 38 10.34 -19.05 6.46
N GLY A 39 9.37 -19.56 5.73
CA GLY A 39 7.95 -19.24 5.84
C GLY A 39 7.14 -20.43 6.35
N ASN A 40 5.81 -20.28 6.46
CA ASN A 40 4.93 -21.35 6.94
C ASN A 40 4.90 -22.56 6.00
N ASN A 41 4.90 -22.33 4.69
CA ASN A 41 4.76 -23.37 3.66
C ASN A 41 6.04 -23.56 2.82
N PHE A 42 7.15 -22.93 3.21
CA PHE A 42 8.35 -22.84 2.40
C PHE A 42 9.58 -22.69 3.30
N ASP A 43 10.63 -23.43 3.02
CA ASP A 43 11.93 -23.33 3.69
C ASP A 43 13.03 -22.99 2.68
N GLY A 44 13.42 -21.70 2.67
CA GLY A 44 14.50 -21.19 1.80
C GLY A 44 15.86 -21.83 2.05
N ASN A 45 16.07 -22.39 3.25
CA ASN A 45 17.32 -23.10 3.56
C ASN A 45 17.56 -24.32 2.66
N ASN A 46 16.55 -24.89 2.03
CA ASN A 46 16.68 -26.02 1.12
C ASN A 46 17.28 -25.66 -0.26
N PHE A 47 17.42 -24.38 -0.57
CA PHE A 47 17.81 -23.90 -1.91
C PHE A 47 19.24 -23.37 -1.99
N VAL A 48 20.10 -23.67 -1.02
CA VAL A 48 21.50 -23.18 -0.99
C VAL A 48 22.31 -23.69 -2.17
N GLU A 49 22.16 -24.97 -2.53
CA GLU A 49 22.85 -25.55 -3.70
C GLU A 49 22.41 -24.90 -5.01
N ASP A 50 21.11 -24.67 -5.16
CA ASP A 50 20.57 -23.98 -6.34
C ASP A 50 21.07 -22.55 -6.42
N ALA A 51 21.13 -21.86 -5.27
CA ALA A 51 21.69 -20.53 -5.18
C ALA A 51 23.18 -20.52 -5.60
N TYR A 52 23.96 -21.46 -5.10
CA TYR A 52 25.39 -21.63 -5.50
C TYR A 52 25.53 -21.88 -6.99
N LYS A 53 24.78 -22.84 -7.56
CA LYS A 53 24.81 -23.14 -9.01
C LYS A 53 24.48 -21.92 -9.87
N LYS A 54 23.72 -20.96 -9.33
CA LYS A 54 23.37 -19.68 -9.99
C LYS A 54 24.33 -18.54 -9.69
N GLY A 55 25.45 -18.83 -9.00
CA GLY A 55 26.55 -17.89 -8.78
C GLY A 55 26.48 -17.12 -7.45
N ALA A 56 25.71 -17.61 -6.46
CA ALA A 56 25.85 -17.08 -5.10
C ALA A 56 27.25 -17.33 -4.56
N VAL A 57 27.84 -16.31 -3.94
CA VAL A 57 29.22 -16.35 -3.38
C VAL A 57 29.25 -16.58 -1.88
N CYS A 58 28.11 -16.58 -1.22
CA CYS A 58 27.94 -16.85 0.21
C CYS A 58 26.45 -17.19 0.47
N ALA A 59 26.18 -17.97 1.51
CA ALA A 59 24.81 -18.20 1.97
C ALA A 59 24.66 -17.90 3.47
N ILE A 60 23.54 -17.28 3.85
CA ILE A 60 23.12 -17.04 5.23
C ILE A 60 21.88 -17.91 5.49
N ILE A 61 21.97 -18.84 6.41
CA ILE A 61 20.94 -19.85 6.68
C ILE A 61 20.77 -20.11 8.18
N ASP A 62 19.76 -20.90 8.53
CA ASP A 62 19.61 -21.42 9.90
C ASP A 62 20.87 -22.17 10.32
N LYS A 63 21.40 -21.86 11.51
CA LYS A 63 22.62 -22.47 12.06
C LYS A 63 22.56 -24.00 12.14
N ASN A 64 21.37 -24.58 12.36
CA ASN A 64 21.17 -26.01 12.46
C ASN A 64 21.35 -26.72 11.09
N ARG A 65 21.29 -25.97 9.98
CA ARG A 65 21.40 -26.48 8.61
C ARG A 65 22.80 -26.30 7.99
N VAL A 66 23.72 -25.64 8.69
CA VAL A 66 25.07 -25.37 8.16
C VAL A 66 25.82 -26.67 7.80
N LYS A 67 25.61 -27.71 8.59
CA LYS A 67 26.25 -29.03 8.36
C LYS A 67 25.85 -29.68 7.04
N ASP A 68 24.62 -29.39 6.54
CA ASP A 68 24.09 -29.97 5.32
C ASP A 68 24.87 -29.47 4.08
N TYR A 69 25.54 -28.33 4.18
CA TYR A 69 26.19 -27.63 3.06
C TYR A 69 27.71 -27.47 3.23
N LYS A 70 28.33 -28.20 4.17
CA LYS A 70 29.80 -28.10 4.46
C LYS A 70 30.70 -28.40 3.26
N ASN A 71 30.20 -29.10 2.24
CA ASN A 71 30.97 -29.46 1.04
C ASN A 71 30.87 -28.41 -0.06
N LEU A 72 30.08 -27.36 0.09
CA LEU A 72 30.03 -26.28 -0.90
C LEU A 72 31.26 -25.38 -0.78
N PRO A 73 31.82 -24.92 -1.92
CA PRO A 73 33.05 -24.11 -1.92
C PRO A 73 32.76 -22.61 -1.68
N ILE A 74 31.71 -22.30 -0.95
CA ILE A 74 31.35 -20.92 -0.56
C ILE A 74 31.15 -20.84 0.95
N PRO A 75 31.39 -19.68 1.58
CA PRO A 75 31.10 -19.48 2.97
C PRO A 75 29.60 -19.69 3.28
N ILE A 76 29.32 -20.47 4.33
CA ILE A 76 27.96 -20.68 4.86
C ILE A 76 27.89 -20.07 6.26
N ILE A 77 27.10 -19.03 6.42
CA ILE A 77 26.90 -18.29 7.67
C ILE A 77 25.64 -18.84 8.35
N GLY A 78 25.79 -19.42 9.54
CA GLY A 78 24.68 -19.89 10.35
C GLY A 78 24.16 -18.80 11.29
N VAL A 79 22.85 -18.58 11.29
CA VAL A 79 22.18 -17.63 12.18
C VAL A 79 21.01 -18.29 12.92
N ASP A 80 20.61 -17.73 14.08
CA ASP A 80 19.47 -18.25 14.86
C ASP A 80 18.12 -18.00 14.15
N ASP A 81 18.02 -16.90 13.43
CA ASP A 81 16.78 -16.45 12.74
C ASP A 81 17.17 -15.67 11.49
N THR A 82 16.93 -16.26 10.34
CA THR A 82 17.30 -15.69 9.04
C THR A 82 16.54 -14.41 8.72
N LEU A 83 15.26 -14.29 9.15
CA LEU A 83 14.49 -13.06 8.97
C LEU A 83 15.06 -11.91 9.81
N LYS A 84 15.37 -12.17 11.08
CA LYS A 84 16.02 -11.15 11.94
C LYS A 84 17.41 -10.77 11.42
N ALA A 85 18.17 -11.72 10.88
CA ALA A 85 19.47 -11.44 10.26
C ALA A 85 19.28 -10.50 9.06
N TYR A 86 18.32 -10.79 8.18
CA TYR A 86 17.99 -9.95 7.03
C TYR A 86 17.61 -8.51 7.44
N GLN A 87 16.72 -8.38 8.42
CA GLN A 87 16.28 -7.10 8.95
C GLN A 87 17.42 -6.30 9.60
N LYS A 88 18.31 -6.97 10.35
CA LYS A 88 19.50 -6.34 10.93
C LYS A 88 20.47 -5.83 9.86
N ILE A 89 20.72 -6.62 8.81
CA ILE A 89 21.57 -6.20 7.69
C ILE A 89 20.97 -4.96 7.01
N ALA A 90 19.67 -4.97 6.73
CA ALA A 90 18.99 -3.82 6.11
C ALA A 90 19.07 -2.56 7.00
N ARG A 91 18.89 -2.70 8.32
CA ARG A 91 19.03 -1.58 9.26
C ARG A 91 20.47 -1.03 9.29
N GLU A 92 21.46 -1.89 9.29
CA GLU A 92 22.87 -1.46 9.26
C GLU A 92 23.22 -0.80 7.92
N PHE A 93 22.70 -1.32 6.81
CA PHE A 93 22.87 -0.71 5.50
C PHE A 93 22.44 0.76 5.48
N LEU A 94 21.31 1.09 6.12
CA LEU A 94 20.83 2.47 6.25
C LEU A 94 21.77 3.38 7.04
N PHE A 95 22.57 2.82 7.95
CA PHE A 95 23.54 3.61 8.72
C PHE A 95 24.63 4.23 7.84
N TYR A 96 24.96 3.57 6.72
CA TYR A 96 25.92 4.07 5.74
C TYR A 96 25.29 5.01 4.72
N LYS A 97 23.95 5.19 4.76
CA LYS A 97 23.23 6.04 3.83
C LYS A 97 22.83 7.35 4.48
N LYS A 98 23.25 8.47 3.87
CA LYS A 98 22.83 9.81 4.28
C LYS A 98 21.58 10.20 3.51
N LEU A 99 20.41 9.72 3.93
CA LEU A 99 19.15 10.04 3.26
C LEU A 99 18.06 10.42 4.27
N LYS A 100 17.10 11.22 3.82
CA LYS A 100 15.85 11.50 4.56
C LYS A 100 14.89 10.34 4.39
N LYS A 101 14.24 9.94 5.47
CA LYS A 101 13.40 8.74 5.54
C LYS A 101 11.96 9.10 5.88
N ILE A 102 11.06 8.84 4.96
CA ILE A 102 9.62 9.04 5.13
C ILE A 102 8.95 7.68 5.14
N ALA A 103 8.19 7.37 6.17
CA ALA A 103 7.37 6.17 6.24
C ALA A 103 5.89 6.53 6.12
N VAL A 104 5.12 5.73 5.40
CA VAL A 104 3.69 5.94 5.17
C VAL A 104 2.91 4.69 5.58
N THR A 105 1.95 4.85 6.49
CA THR A 105 1.00 3.80 6.88
C THR A 105 -0.43 4.32 6.90
N GLY A 106 -1.40 3.43 7.13
CA GLY A 106 -2.82 3.75 7.25
C GLY A 106 -3.69 2.56 6.85
N SER A 107 -4.97 2.62 7.13
CA SER A 107 -5.94 1.61 6.71
C SER A 107 -6.26 1.71 5.22
N SER A 108 -6.31 2.92 4.68
CA SER A 108 -6.49 3.25 3.26
C SER A 108 -5.53 4.39 2.87
N GLY A 109 -5.28 4.62 1.57
CA GLY A 109 -4.52 5.76 1.06
C GLY A 109 -3.00 5.63 1.08
N LYS A 110 -2.42 4.62 1.72
CA LYS A 110 -0.94 4.43 1.85
C LYS A 110 -0.18 4.56 0.54
N THR A 111 -0.52 3.73 -0.42
CA THR A 111 0.18 3.68 -1.71
C THR A 111 0.01 4.98 -2.48
N THR A 112 -1.21 5.51 -2.53
CA THR A 112 -1.50 6.78 -3.21
C THR A 112 -0.70 7.93 -2.62
N THR A 113 -0.66 8.05 -1.29
CA THR A 113 0.14 9.08 -0.60
C THR A 113 1.63 8.89 -0.85
N LYS A 114 2.12 7.65 -0.79
CA LYS A 114 3.52 7.34 -1.12
C LYS A 114 3.88 7.77 -2.55
N GLU A 115 3.02 7.44 -3.53
CA GLU A 115 3.26 7.82 -4.94
C GLU A 115 3.23 9.34 -5.13
N PHE A 116 2.28 10.06 -4.49
CA PHE A 116 2.26 11.52 -4.54
C PHE A 116 3.53 12.12 -3.92
N ILE A 117 3.91 11.70 -2.71
CA ILE A 117 5.14 12.19 -2.05
C ILE A 117 6.35 11.90 -2.93
N GLY A 118 6.47 10.67 -3.43
CA GLY A 118 7.59 10.26 -4.28
C GLY A 118 7.70 11.09 -5.55
N SER A 119 6.59 11.28 -6.28
CA SER A 119 6.55 12.07 -7.51
C SER A 119 6.86 13.55 -7.29
N ILE A 120 6.28 14.15 -6.23
CA ILE A 120 6.54 15.57 -5.91
C ILE A 120 8.00 15.78 -5.51
N LEU A 121 8.52 14.98 -4.59
CA LEU A 121 9.91 15.14 -4.12
C LEU A 121 10.94 14.84 -5.22
N SER A 122 10.59 14.01 -6.21
CA SER A 122 11.48 13.69 -7.35
C SER A 122 11.79 14.90 -8.25
N LYS A 123 11.08 16.02 -8.09
CA LYS A 123 11.36 17.25 -8.84
C LYS A 123 12.64 17.94 -8.35
N LYS A 124 13.07 17.64 -7.13
CA LYS A 124 14.24 18.27 -6.50
C LYS A 124 15.28 17.27 -5.98
N TYR A 125 14.87 16.06 -5.62
CA TYR A 125 15.70 15.06 -4.98
C TYR A 125 15.71 13.75 -5.78
N LYS A 126 16.77 12.96 -5.65
CA LYS A 126 16.73 11.55 -6.04
C LYS A 126 15.91 10.79 -5.00
N VAL A 127 14.77 10.23 -5.41
CA VAL A 127 13.81 9.59 -4.52
C VAL A 127 13.73 8.09 -4.78
N PHE A 128 13.85 7.31 -3.72
CA PHE A 128 13.50 5.89 -3.70
C PHE A 128 12.09 5.72 -3.11
N ALA A 129 11.24 4.94 -3.77
CA ALA A 129 9.96 4.50 -3.22
C ALA A 129 9.80 2.99 -3.40
N ASN A 130 9.35 2.27 -2.34
CA ASN A 130 9.13 0.84 -2.45
C ASN A 130 7.97 0.53 -3.40
N GLN A 131 8.13 -0.51 -4.21
CA GLN A 131 7.19 -0.87 -5.27
C GLN A 131 6.16 -1.90 -4.80
N GLY A 132 4.98 -1.88 -5.42
CA GLY A 132 3.94 -2.87 -5.21
C GLY A 132 3.53 -3.02 -3.75
N ASN A 133 3.49 -4.26 -3.27
CA ASN A 133 3.14 -4.65 -1.89
C ASN A 133 4.37 -5.00 -1.03
N LEU A 134 5.56 -4.50 -1.37
CA LEU A 134 6.80 -4.71 -0.61
C LEU A 134 6.81 -3.87 0.68
N ASN A 135 5.78 -3.98 1.49
CA ASN A 135 5.48 -3.15 2.66
C ASN A 135 5.46 -3.94 3.99
N ASN A 136 5.88 -5.20 3.97
CA ASN A 136 5.88 -6.12 5.12
C ASN A 136 7.31 -6.39 5.66
N GLN A 137 7.43 -7.32 6.62
CA GLN A 137 8.66 -7.68 7.31
C GLN A 137 9.78 -8.23 6.42
N ILE A 138 9.48 -8.61 5.17
CA ILE A 138 10.45 -9.06 4.15
C ILE A 138 10.62 -7.98 3.08
N GLY A 139 9.51 -7.39 2.62
CA GLY A 139 9.52 -6.42 1.53
C GLY A 139 10.21 -5.09 1.88
N VAL A 140 10.07 -4.62 3.14
CA VAL A 140 10.75 -3.39 3.57
C VAL A 140 12.27 -3.58 3.64
N PRO A 141 12.84 -4.64 4.26
CA PRO A 141 14.28 -4.93 4.15
C PRO A 141 14.77 -5.07 2.71
N TYR A 142 14.02 -5.77 1.86
CA TYR A 142 14.34 -5.87 0.44
C TYR A 142 14.43 -4.49 -0.22
N SER A 143 13.46 -3.63 0.00
CA SER A 143 13.42 -2.28 -0.54
C SER A 143 14.62 -1.45 -0.06
N ILE A 144 14.93 -1.52 1.23
CA ILE A 144 16.06 -0.81 1.83
C ILE A 144 17.40 -1.21 1.16
N LEU A 145 17.64 -2.51 0.97
CA LEU A 145 18.89 -3.01 0.38
C LEU A 145 19.03 -2.70 -1.12
N ASN A 146 17.96 -2.23 -1.76
CA ASN A 146 17.98 -1.75 -3.15
C ASN A 146 18.16 -0.23 -3.28
N ILE A 147 18.26 0.53 -2.18
CA ILE A 147 18.58 1.96 -2.19
C ILE A 147 20.02 2.16 -2.64
N LYS A 148 20.22 2.97 -3.68
CA LYS A 148 21.54 3.24 -4.28
C LYS A 148 22.10 4.58 -3.80
N ASP A 149 21.90 5.63 -4.56
CA ASP A 149 22.41 6.98 -4.34
C ASP A 149 21.28 8.02 -4.15
N GLU A 150 20.08 7.49 -3.79
CA GLU A 150 18.94 8.35 -3.50
C GLU A 150 19.16 9.16 -2.22
N GLU A 151 18.59 10.37 -2.20
CA GLU A 151 18.66 11.35 -1.12
C GLU A 151 17.47 11.27 -0.17
N VAL A 152 16.34 10.74 -0.67
CA VAL A 152 15.10 10.55 0.07
C VAL A 152 14.57 9.13 -0.18
N ALA A 153 14.15 8.44 0.88
CA ALA A 153 13.42 7.18 0.76
C ALA A 153 11.99 7.34 1.31
N VAL A 154 11.00 6.96 0.51
CA VAL A 154 9.58 6.93 0.89
C VAL A 154 9.12 5.49 0.94
N ILE A 155 8.90 4.97 2.15
CA ILE A 155 8.58 3.55 2.37
C ILE A 155 7.15 3.39 2.89
N GLU A 156 6.32 2.70 2.12
CA GLU A 156 5.03 2.23 2.60
C GLU A 156 5.24 1.10 3.61
N MET A 157 4.55 1.18 4.75
CA MET A 157 4.55 0.17 5.81
C MET A 157 3.14 -0.38 6.00
N GLY A 158 2.97 -1.66 5.71
CA GLY A 158 1.75 -2.42 5.93
C GLY A 158 1.76 -3.15 7.26
N THR A 159 0.58 -3.55 7.72
CA THR A 159 0.41 -4.41 8.89
C THR A 159 -0.61 -5.48 8.60
N GLY A 160 -0.40 -6.69 9.10
CA GLY A 160 -1.36 -7.77 9.16
C GLY A 160 -1.67 -8.18 10.60
N LYS A 161 -0.86 -7.76 11.58
CA LYS A 161 -1.02 -8.10 13.00
C LYS A 161 -0.38 -7.05 13.91
N PRO A 162 -0.76 -7.01 15.20
CA PRO A 162 -0.19 -6.08 16.19
C PRO A 162 1.33 -6.13 16.24
N GLY A 163 1.95 -4.95 16.27
CA GLY A 163 3.40 -4.75 16.39
C GLY A 163 4.17 -4.80 15.06
N ASP A 164 3.52 -5.01 13.92
CA ASP A 164 4.19 -5.03 12.62
C ASP A 164 4.77 -3.66 12.26
N ILE A 165 3.99 -2.57 12.41
CA ILE A 165 4.45 -1.21 12.11
C ILE A 165 5.63 -0.82 12.98
N LYS A 166 5.57 -1.13 14.30
CA LYS A 166 6.68 -0.87 15.22
C LYS A 166 7.97 -1.55 14.78
N LYS A 167 7.90 -2.83 14.36
CA LYS A 167 9.07 -3.58 13.84
C LYS A 167 9.62 -2.97 12.57
N LEU A 168 8.75 -2.57 11.63
CA LEU A 168 9.17 -1.91 10.39
C LEU A 168 9.81 -0.55 10.67
N ALA A 169 9.23 0.23 11.59
CA ALA A 169 9.78 1.51 12.03
C ALA A 169 11.14 1.33 12.76
N GLU A 170 11.34 0.21 13.49
CA GLU A 170 12.64 -0.11 14.10
C GLU A 170 13.73 -0.36 13.05
N ILE A 171 13.37 -1.03 11.95
CA ILE A 171 14.31 -1.32 10.86
C ILE A 171 14.66 -0.04 10.10
N PHE A 172 13.65 0.72 9.69
CA PHE A 172 13.81 1.86 8.80
C PHE A 172 14.20 3.15 9.54
N LYS A 173 13.72 3.34 10.78
CA LYS A 173 13.89 4.54 11.60
C LYS A 173 13.55 5.80 10.81
N PRO A 174 12.27 6.02 10.46
CA PRO A 174 11.86 7.17 9.68
C PRO A 174 12.16 8.50 10.41
N ASP A 175 12.44 9.55 9.63
CA ASP A 175 12.49 10.93 10.13
C ASP A 175 11.08 11.53 10.21
N ILE A 176 10.20 11.09 9.27
CA ILE A 176 8.79 11.47 9.24
C ILE A 176 7.93 10.21 9.09
N GLY A 177 6.90 10.08 9.94
CA GLY A 177 5.88 9.04 9.89
C GLY A 177 4.52 9.61 9.52
N VAL A 178 3.97 9.18 8.38
CA VAL A 178 2.68 9.62 7.86
C VAL A 178 1.62 8.55 8.11
N VAL A 179 0.52 8.92 8.76
CA VAL A 179 -0.66 8.07 8.94
C VAL A 179 -1.82 8.63 8.13
N THR A 180 -2.21 7.93 7.08
CA THR A 180 -3.21 8.42 6.12
C THR A 180 -4.64 8.29 6.63
N SER A 181 -4.95 7.21 7.32
CA SER A 181 -6.30 6.93 7.86
C SER A 181 -6.27 5.83 8.90
N VAL A 182 -7.32 5.76 9.73
CA VAL A 182 -7.65 4.65 10.62
C VAL A 182 -9.05 4.15 10.29
N GLY A 183 -9.21 2.88 10.03
CA GLY A 183 -10.46 2.21 9.70
C GLY A 183 -10.32 0.70 9.86
N GLU A 184 -11.39 -0.05 9.62
CA GLU A 184 -11.55 -1.48 9.93
C GLU A 184 -10.75 -2.41 9.00
N ALA A 185 -9.52 -2.03 8.64
CA ALA A 185 -8.61 -2.90 7.91
C ALA A 185 -7.95 -3.91 8.87
N HIS A 186 -7.98 -5.20 8.51
CA HIS A 186 -7.41 -6.29 9.32
C HIS A 186 -8.00 -6.40 10.74
N ILE A 187 -9.23 -5.92 10.96
CA ILE A 187 -9.83 -5.82 12.30
C ILE A 187 -9.97 -7.19 12.98
N GLU A 188 -10.00 -8.26 12.21
CA GLU A 188 -9.96 -9.63 12.71
C GLU A 188 -8.78 -9.87 13.67
N PHE A 189 -7.61 -9.27 13.37
CA PHE A 189 -6.38 -9.47 14.15
C PHE A 189 -6.21 -8.43 15.28
N PHE A 190 -6.88 -7.28 15.18
CA PHE A 190 -6.74 -6.17 16.13
C PHE A 190 -7.89 -6.10 17.15
N GLY A 191 -9.05 -6.67 16.82
CA GLY A 191 -10.22 -6.72 17.67
C GLY A 191 -11.05 -5.42 17.68
N ASN A 192 -10.44 -4.24 17.63
CA ASN A 192 -11.15 -2.95 17.59
C ASN A 192 -10.34 -1.85 16.88
N LEU A 193 -11.00 -0.73 16.59
CA LEU A 193 -10.41 0.42 15.88
C LEU A 193 -9.33 1.15 16.68
N GLU A 194 -9.45 1.17 18.01
CA GLU A 194 -8.46 1.84 18.87
C GLU A 194 -7.10 1.15 18.80
N GLU A 195 -7.09 -0.19 18.80
CA GLU A 195 -5.86 -0.96 18.64
C GLU A 195 -5.24 -0.77 17.23
N ILE A 196 -6.07 -0.62 16.19
CA ILE A 196 -5.59 -0.26 14.86
C ILE A 196 -4.96 1.15 14.88
N ALA A 197 -5.57 2.12 15.58
CA ALA A 197 -5.02 3.46 15.73
C ALA A 197 -3.66 3.44 16.45
N LYS A 198 -3.54 2.70 17.56
CA LYS A 198 -2.27 2.52 18.29
C LYS A 198 -1.20 1.87 17.44
N GLU A 199 -1.56 0.84 16.67
CA GLU A 199 -0.64 0.20 15.72
C GLU A 199 -0.11 1.20 14.69
N LYS A 200 -1.00 1.99 14.05
CA LYS A 200 -0.58 3.00 13.07
C LYS A 200 0.29 4.09 13.68
N ALA A 201 -0.07 4.57 14.89
CA ALA A 201 0.71 5.58 15.61
C ALA A 201 2.12 5.09 15.97
N SER A 202 2.34 3.78 16.08
CA SER A 202 3.66 3.22 16.39
C SER A 202 4.74 3.50 15.33
N ILE A 203 4.37 4.04 14.16
CA ILE A 203 5.31 4.47 13.11
C ILE A 203 6.30 5.54 13.62
N THR A 204 5.93 6.29 14.66
CA THR A 204 6.77 7.34 15.27
C THR A 204 7.56 6.90 16.51
N CYS A 205 7.45 5.64 16.93
CA CYS A 205 8.06 5.12 18.17
C CYS A 205 9.59 5.34 18.29
N PHE A 206 10.28 5.60 17.19
CA PHE A 206 11.73 5.79 17.16
C PHE A 206 12.14 7.24 16.86
N GLY A 207 11.29 8.22 17.22
CA GLY A 207 11.59 9.64 17.18
C GLY A 207 11.22 10.34 15.86
N ALA A 208 10.43 9.70 15.00
CA ALA A 208 9.92 10.34 13.79
C ALA A 208 8.93 11.46 14.12
N LYS A 209 8.98 12.56 13.33
CA LYS A 209 7.90 13.55 13.32
C LYS A 209 6.64 12.91 12.75
N GLY A 210 5.54 12.95 13.50
CA GLY A 210 4.25 12.41 13.08
C GLY A 210 3.45 13.40 12.23
N VAL A 211 2.81 12.93 11.16
CA VAL A 211 1.90 13.70 10.31
C VAL A 211 0.66 12.86 10.02
N THR A 212 -0.52 13.44 10.14
CA THR A 212 -1.78 12.77 9.85
C THR A 212 -2.84 13.73 9.35
N THR A 213 -3.98 13.20 8.89
CA THR A 213 -5.12 14.01 8.48
C THR A 213 -5.92 14.54 9.67
N ASP A 214 -6.53 15.71 9.53
CA ASP A 214 -7.44 16.29 10.53
C ASP A 214 -8.75 15.51 10.70
N LYS A 215 -9.07 14.60 9.75
CA LYS A 215 -10.19 13.65 9.84
C LYS A 215 -9.86 12.35 10.59
N ILE A 216 -8.65 12.17 11.12
CA ILE A 216 -8.28 10.94 11.84
C ILE A 216 -9.18 10.77 13.08
N CYS A 217 -9.64 9.54 13.33
CA CYS A 217 -10.28 9.19 14.59
C CYS A 217 -9.24 8.97 15.70
N PHE A 218 -9.67 8.94 16.97
CA PHE A 218 -8.79 8.78 18.14
C PHE A 218 -7.65 9.82 18.18
N LYS A 219 -7.98 11.10 18.00
CA LYS A 219 -7.00 12.19 17.95
C LYS A 219 -6.06 12.25 19.17
N GLU A 220 -6.51 11.77 20.32
CA GLU A 220 -5.73 11.65 21.54
C GLU A 220 -4.51 10.73 21.39
N ILE A 221 -4.60 9.68 20.56
CA ILE A 221 -3.48 8.79 20.22
C ILE A 221 -2.46 9.53 19.35
N PHE A 222 -2.93 10.46 18.52
CA PHE A 222 -2.13 11.23 17.58
C PHE A 222 -1.79 12.64 18.06
N LYS A 223 -1.93 12.94 19.36
CA LYS A 223 -1.74 14.30 19.93
C LYS A 223 -0.41 14.97 19.59
N ASN A 224 0.63 14.20 19.31
CA ASN A 224 1.97 14.69 18.94
C ASN A 224 2.19 14.70 17.41
N TYR A 225 1.13 14.58 16.62
CA TYR A 225 1.18 14.63 15.16
C TYR A 225 0.76 16.01 14.65
N ASP A 226 1.33 16.43 13.54
CA ASP A 226 0.80 17.55 12.78
C ASP A 226 -0.47 17.09 12.03
N PHE A 227 -1.57 17.79 12.28
CA PHE A 227 -2.85 17.53 11.64
C PHE A 227 -2.99 18.35 10.36
N VAL A 228 -3.14 17.68 9.24
CA VAL A 228 -3.24 18.28 7.91
C VAL A 228 -4.65 18.10 7.36
N GLY A 229 -5.28 19.19 6.98
CA GLY A 229 -6.61 19.21 6.36
C GLY A 229 -6.60 19.90 5.00
N LEU A 230 -7.76 19.96 4.37
CA LEU A 230 -7.92 20.59 3.06
C LEU A 230 -7.66 22.10 3.05
N LYS A 231 -7.58 22.73 4.22
CA LYS A 231 -7.18 24.16 4.37
C LYS A 231 -5.75 24.44 3.94
N ILE A 232 -4.93 23.41 3.65
CA ILE A 232 -3.61 23.59 3.03
C ILE A 232 -3.71 24.15 1.60
N PHE A 233 -4.86 23.92 0.94
CA PHE A 233 -5.18 24.49 -0.35
C PHE A 233 -5.86 25.84 -0.17
N SER A 234 -5.50 26.82 -1.01
CA SER A 234 -6.12 28.16 -0.98
C SER A 234 -7.53 28.15 -1.55
N ASP A 235 -7.83 27.19 -2.45
CA ASP A 235 -9.15 26.99 -3.05
C ASP A 235 -9.28 25.56 -3.60
N ILE A 236 -10.51 25.03 -3.61
CA ILE A 236 -10.86 23.73 -4.20
C ILE A 236 -12.20 23.88 -4.93
N ILE A 237 -12.20 23.72 -6.24
CA ILE A 237 -13.40 23.77 -7.07
C ILE A 237 -13.65 22.40 -7.67
N GLU A 238 -14.79 21.80 -7.34
CA GLU A 238 -15.21 20.52 -7.95
C GLU A 238 -15.76 20.76 -9.37
N ASN A 239 -15.19 20.08 -10.34
CA ASN A 239 -15.55 20.18 -11.74
C ASN A 239 -16.69 19.23 -12.13
N LYS A 240 -17.36 19.52 -13.26
CA LYS A 240 -18.44 18.66 -13.78
C LYS A 240 -18.01 17.21 -14.06
N ASN A 241 -16.71 16.97 -14.30
CA ASN A 241 -16.15 15.66 -14.60
C ASN A 241 -15.61 14.94 -13.36
N ASN A 242 -15.95 15.45 -12.13
CA ASN A 242 -15.47 14.94 -10.85
C ASN A 242 -13.93 14.93 -10.70
N THR A 243 -13.30 15.86 -11.37
CA THR A 243 -11.94 16.32 -11.09
C THR A 243 -12.02 17.57 -10.22
N TYR A 244 -10.90 18.01 -9.69
CA TYR A 244 -10.85 19.20 -8.85
C TYR A 244 -9.86 20.19 -9.44
N ASP A 245 -10.26 21.47 -9.55
CA ASP A 245 -9.30 22.54 -9.74
C ASP A 245 -8.86 23.01 -8.35
N ILE A 246 -7.61 22.77 -8.05
CA ILE A 246 -7.03 23.04 -6.73
C ILE A 246 -6.09 24.23 -6.85
N LYS A 247 -6.18 25.15 -5.89
CA LYS A 247 -5.26 26.28 -5.79
C LYS A 247 -4.29 26.04 -4.65
N ILE A 248 -3.00 25.99 -5.00
CA ILE A 248 -1.91 26.04 -4.04
C ILE A 248 -1.33 27.44 -4.15
N ASP A 249 -1.33 28.17 -3.04
CA ASP A 249 -0.86 29.56 -2.98
C ASP A 249 -1.52 30.47 -4.05
N LYS A 250 -0.87 30.68 -5.18
CA LYS A 250 -1.37 31.56 -6.26
C LYS A 250 -1.79 30.83 -7.53
N LYS A 251 -1.48 29.55 -7.68
CA LYS A 251 -1.66 28.80 -8.94
C LYS A 251 -2.75 27.75 -8.84
N TYR A 252 -3.57 27.65 -9.87
CA TYR A 252 -4.52 26.57 -10.05
C TYR A 252 -3.91 25.45 -10.88
N PHE A 253 -4.30 24.20 -10.56
CA PHE A 253 -4.03 23.04 -11.39
C PHE A 253 -5.22 22.07 -11.33
N ASN A 254 -5.38 21.26 -12.39
CA ASN A 254 -6.44 20.25 -12.44
C ASN A 254 -5.96 18.95 -11.79
N PHE A 255 -6.62 18.54 -10.71
CA PHE A 255 -6.37 17.29 -10.01
C PHE A 255 -7.26 16.19 -10.60
N LYS A 256 -6.64 15.25 -11.32
CA LYS A 256 -7.30 14.23 -12.15
C LYS A 256 -7.78 12.99 -11.38
N PHE A 257 -7.37 12.84 -10.12
CA PHE A 257 -7.62 11.61 -9.37
C PHE A 257 -9.00 11.66 -8.74
N TRP A 258 -9.74 10.60 -8.99
CA TRP A 258 -11.11 10.44 -8.54
C TRP A 258 -11.20 10.26 -7.02
N GLY A 259 -12.25 10.81 -6.42
CA GLY A 259 -12.64 10.63 -5.02
C GLY A 259 -12.07 11.69 -4.07
N GLU A 260 -12.94 12.24 -3.21
CA GLU A 260 -12.58 13.25 -2.19
C GLU A 260 -11.44 12.78 -1.27
N TYR A 261 -11.39 11.47 -0.96
CA TYR A 261 -10.33 10.90 -0.13
C TYR A 261 -8.92 11.12 -0.73
N ASN A 262 -8.81 11.27 -2.05
CA ASN A 262 -7.53 11.57 -2.69
C ASN A 262 -7.09 13.03 -2.47
N LEU A 263 -8.01 13.95 -2.17
CA LEU A 263 -7.64 15.31 -1.73
C LEU A 263 -6.90 15.30 -0.40
N TYR A 264 -7.28 14.41 0.53
CA TYR A 264 -6.56 14.25 1.81
C TYR A 264 -5.20 13.58 1.62
N ASN A 265 -5.10 12.57 0.73
CA ASN A 265 -3.82 11.98 0.36
C ASN A 265 -2.88 13.03 -0.26
N LEU A 266 -3.42 13.90 -1.12
CA LEU A 266 -2.69 15.01 -1.71
C LEU A 266 -2.29 16.05 -0.66
N ALA A 267 -3.20 16.44 0.25
CA ALA A 267 -2.93 17.41 1.31
C ALA A 267 -1.74 16.98 2.18
N LEU A 268 -1.72 15.71 2.61
CA LEU A 268 -0.58 15.13 3.32
C LEU A 268 0.71 15.23 2.50
N SER A 269 0.64 14.96 1.20
CA SER A 269 1.81 14.98 0.32
C SER A 269 2.34 16.39 0.08
N VAL A 270 1.46 17.37 -0.09
CA VAL A 270 1.82 18.80 -0.20
C VAL A 270 2.43 19.31 1.10
N TYR A 271 1.90 18.90 2.27
CA TYR A 271 2.49 19.24 3.55
C TYR A 271 3.94 18.71 3.67
N ILE A 272 4.17 17.46 3.29
CA ILE A 272 5.52 16.88 3.26
C ILE A 272 6.42 17.65 2.28
N ALA A 273 5.92 17.96 1.09
CA ALA A 273 6.68 18.74 0.09
C ALA A 273 7.13 20.10 0.64
N ASN A 274 6.24 20.80 1.37
CA ASN A 274 6.57 22.09 2.01
C ASN A 274 7.68 21.92 3.08
N LEU A 275 7.69 20.83 3.86
CA LEU A 275 8.77 20.54 4.82
C LEU A 275 10.12 20.30 4.11
N PHE A 276 10.12 19.87 2.86
CA PHE A 276 11.31 19.66 2.04
C PHE A 276 11.69 20.89 1.18
N GLY A 277 10.94 21.99 1.29
CA GLY A 277 11.18 23.21 0.53
C GLY A 277 11.02 23.01 -0.98
N ILE A 278 10.01 22.23 -1.38
CA ILE A 278 9.61 22.07 -2.78
C ILE A 278 8.78 23.31 -3.15
N SER A 279 9.07 23.89 -4.29
CA SER A 279 8.33 25.04 -4.80
C SER A 279 6.94 24.66 -5.29
N GLU A 280 6.03 25.63 -5.39
CA GLU A 280 4.68 25.46 -5.91
C GLU A 280 4.68 24.83 -7.31
N ASP A 281 5.57 25.28 -8.20
CA ASP A 281 5.69 24.75 -9.57
C ASP A 281 6.13 23.29 -9.58
N GLU A 282 7.11 22.95 -8.76
CA GLU A 282 7.58 21.56 -8.61
C GLU A 282 6.50 20.66 -8.01
N ILE A 283 5.69 21.16 -7.06
CA ILE A 283 4.55 20.42 -6.50
C ILE A 283 3.54 20.11 -7.61
N ILE A 284 3.11 21.12 -8.36
CA ILE A 284 2.14 20.98 -9.45
C ILE A 284 2.68 20.03 -10.52
N GLN A 285 3.94 20.18 -10.91
CA GLN A 285 4.59 19.29 -11.88
C GLN A 285 4.59 17.85 -11.38
N GLY A 286 5.00 17.62 -10.13
CA GLY A 286 5.03 16.28 -9.53
C GLY A 286 3.65 15.62 -9.49
N ILE A 287 2.59 16.38 -9.18
CA ILE A 287 1.21 15.87 -9.18
C ILE A 287 0.75 15.49 -10.60
N ASN A 288 1.08 16.30 -11.59
CA ASN A 288 0.69 16.05 -13.00
C ASN A 288 1.38 14.80 -13.57
N GLU A 289 2.58 14.49 -13.13
CA GLU A 289 3.39 13.38 -13.61
C GLU A 289 3.18 12.08 -12.82
N VAL A 290 2.48 12.13 -11.67
CA VAL A 290 2.27 10.93 -10.86
C VAL A 290 1.45 9.88 -11.62
N SER A 291 1.89 8.63 -11.51
CA SER A 291 1.16 7.47 -12.01
C SER A 291 0.78 6.57 -10.82
N LEU A 292 -0.51 6.41 -10.58
CA LEU A 292 -0.99 5.49 -9.56
C LEU A 292 -0.98 4.05 -10.08
N PRO A 293 -0.71 3.07 -9.20
CA PRO A 293 -0.86 1.67 -9.56
C PRO A 293 -2.29 1.34 -10.00
N LYS A 294 -2.42 0.35 -10.89
CA LYS A 294 -3.71 -0.14 -11.36
C LYS A 294 -4.68 -0.45 -10.20
N LEU A 295 -5.97 -0.42 -10.50
CA LEU A 295 -7.07 -0.77 -9.58
C LEU A 295 -7.25 0.19 -8.37
N ARG A 296 -6.74 1.41 -8.45
CA ARG A 296 -6.87 2.47 -7.43
C ARG A 296 -7.58 3.70 -8.01
N GLY A 297 -8.88 3.54 -8.31
CA GLY A 297 -9.66 4.56 -9.00
C GLY A 297 -9.32 4.67 -10.49
N GLN A 298 -8.75 3.64 -11.08
CA GLN A 298 -8.42 3.60 -12.50
C GLN A 298 -9.70 3.66 -13.34
N THR A 299 -9.77 4.60 -14.28
CA THR A 299 -10.91 4.72 -15.20
C THR A 299 -10.60 4.04 -16.53
N LEU A 300 -11.53 3.22 -17.01
CA LEU A 300 -11.53 2.56 -18.32
C LEU A 300 -12.86 2.79 -19.01
N GLU A 301 -12.88 2.83 -20.33
CA GLU A 301 -14.10 2.85 -21.14
C GLU A 301 -14.10 1.64 -22.07
N ILE A 302 -15.14 0.81 -21.95
CA ILE A 302 -15.30 -0.42 -22.73
C ILE A 302 -16.73 -0.43 -23.26
N SER A 303 -16.90 -0.52 -24.58
CA SER A 303 -18.22 -0.56 -25.26
C SER A 303 -19.16 0.58 -24.84
N GLY A 304 -18.61 1.77 -24.60
CA GLY A 304 -19.36 2.95 -24.16
C GLY A 304 -19.75 2.93 -22.68
N VAL A 305 -19.32 1.95 -21.91
CA VAL A 305 -19.49 1.87 -20.44
C VAL A 305 -18.22 2.36 -19.75
N LYS A 306 -18.38 3.29 -18.82
CA LYS A 306 -17.27 3.82 -18.01
C LYS A 306 -17.10 2.98 -16.74
N TYR A 307 -15.95 2.36 -16.57
CA TYR A 307 -15.57 1.63 -15.36
C TYR A 307 -14.62 2.45 -14.51
N ILE A 308 -14.88 2.48 -13.20
CA ILE A 308 -13.97 3.01 -12.17
C ILE A 308 -13.50 1.81 -11.35
N LEU A 309 -12.28 1.33 -11.62
CA LEU A 309 -11.70 0.18 -10.94
C LEU A 309 -10.99 0.64 -9.67
N ASP A 310 -11.64 0.47 -8.51
CA ASP A 310 -11.08 0.72 -7.18
C ASP A 310 -11.06 -0.56 -6.34
N CYS A 311 -10.65 -1.67 -6.98
CA CYS A 311 -10.74 -3.03 -6.46
C CYS A 311 -9.37 -3.66 -6.14
N TYR A 312 -8.34 -2.85 -5.88
CA TYR A 312 -7.07 -3.38 -5.36
C TYR A 312 -7.26 -4.03 -3.97
N ASN A 313 -8.03 -3.39 -3.09
CA ASN A 313 -8.46 -3.93 -1.80
C ASN A 313 -9.74 -3.22 -1.31
N ALA A 314 -10.43 -3.83 -0.33
CA ALA A 314 -11.62 -3.24 0.28
C ALA A 314 -11.61 -3.48 1.79
N ASN A 315 -12.00 -2.45 2.53
CA ASN A 315 -12.39 -2.49 3.93
C ASN A 315 -13.55 -1.51 4.13
N PRO A 316 -14.28 -1.56 5.24
CA PRO A 316 -15.48 -0.74 5.44
C PRO A 316 -15.24 0.76 5.23
N LEU A 317 -14.13 1.32 5.73
CA LEU A 317 -13.80 2.73 5.52
C LEU A 317 -13.64 3.04 4.03
N SER A 318 -12.81 2.28 3.30
CA SER A 318 -12.54 2.55 1.89
C SER A 318 -13.76 2.32 1.00
N VAL A 319 -14.63 1.36 1.34
CA VAL A 319 -15.90 1.13 0.63
C VAL A 319 -16.83 2.32 0.82
N LYS A 320 -17.01 2.79 2.06
CA LYS A 320 -17.83 3.96 2.38
C LYS A 320 -17.35 5.21 1.64
N GLU A 321 -16.05 5.49 1.63
CA GLU A 321 -15.48 6.65 0.94
C GLU A 321 -15.63 6.57 -0.58
N SER A 322 -15.37 5.41 -1.18
CA SER A 322 -15.57 5.20 -2.62
C SER A 322 -17.04 5.33 -3.03
N LEU A 323 -17.94 4.75 -2.25
CA LEU A 323 -19.39 4.84 -2.52
C LEU A 323 -19.92 6.27 -2.39
N LYS A 324 -19.51 7.02 -1.36
CA LYS A 324 -19.88 8.44 -1.20
C LYS A 324 -19.40 9.27 -2.39
N SER A 325 -18.15 9.11 -2.76
CA SER A 325 -17.59 9.81 -3.93
C SER A 325 -18.32 9.43 -5.22
N PHE A 326 -18.68 8.15 -5.38
CA PHE A 326 -19.44 7.67 -6.54
C PHE A 326 -20.88 8.17 -6.56
N SER A 327 -21.51 8.24 -5.39
CA SER A 327 -22.84 8.81 -5.24
C SER A 327 -22.93 10.27 -5.70
N ASN A 328 -21.87 11.05 -5.45
CA ASN A 328 -21.78 12.45 -5.85
C ASN A 328 -21.35 12.64 -7.32
N LEU A 329 -20.87 11.57 -7.97
CA LEU A 329 -20.43 11.62 -9.36
C LEU A 329 -21.57 12.05 -10.29
N LYS A 330 -21.32 13.00 -11.18
CA LYS A 330 -22.23 13.35 -12.27
C LYS A 330 -22.02 12.35 -13.40
N SER A 331 -23.09 11.60 -13.75
CA SER A 331 -23.11 10.63 -14.83
C SER A 331 -24.22 10.97 -15.82
N TYR A 332 -24.00 10.70 -17.10
CA TYR A 332 -25.03 10.83 -18.13
C TYR A 332 -25.99 9.63 -18.17
N GLY A 333 -25.53 8.45 -17.76
CA GLY A 333 -26.31 7.22 -17.65
C GLY A 333 -26.45 6.77 -16.20
N ARG A 334 -26.84 5.49 -16.03
CA ARG A 334 -27.02 4.91 -14.70
C ARG A 334 -25.69 4.82 -13.96
N LYS A 335 -25.75 4.98 -12.65
CA LYS A 335 -24.64 4.67 -11.72
C LYS A 335 -24.85 3.27 -11.15
N ILE A 336 -23.87 2.40 -11.33
CA ILE A 336 -23.94 1.00 -10.93
C ILE A 336 -22.79 0.70 -9.97
N GLY A 337 -23.12 0.28 -8.76
CA GLY A 337 -22.13 -0.16 -7.76
C GLY A 337 -21.92 -1.66 -7.83
N LEU A 338 -20.79 -2.13 -8.35
CA LEU A 338 -20.38 -3.53 -8.31
C LEU A 338 -19.45 -3.75 -7.12
N LEU A 339 -19.96 -4.43 -6.09
CA LEU A 339 -19.27 -4.62 -4.82
C LEU A 339 -18.99 -6.09 -4.57
N GLY A 340 -17.78 -6.40 -4.13
CA GLY A 340 -17.40 -7.73 -3.64
C GLY A 340 -17.17 -7.75 -2.14
N ASP A 341 -16.90 -8.95 -1.60
CA ASP A 341 -16.64 -9.15 -0.19
C ASP A 341 -15.51 -8.25 0.34
N MET A 342 -15.68 -7.80 1.58
CA MET A 342 -14.63 -7.23 2.40
C MET A 342 -14.05 -8.34 3.28
N LEU A 343 -12.82 -8.75 2.99
CA LEU A 343 -12.14 -9.83 3.70
C LEU A 343 -11.43 -9.32 4.96
N GLU A 344 -10.96 -10.26 5.82
CA GLU A 344 -10.19 -10.00 7.05
C GLU A 344 -10.95 -9.19 8.11
N LEU A 345 -12.27 -9.34 8.13
CA LEU A 345 -13.16 -8.73 9.11
C LEU A 345 -13.50 -9.66 10.29
N GLY A 346 -13.22 -10.96 10.16
CA GLY A 346 -13.45 -11.97 11.19
C GLY A 346 -14.90 -11.97 11.68
N LYS A 347 -15.09 -12.01 13.00
CA LYS A 347 -16.43 -12.04 13.64
C LYS A 347 -17.29 -10.79 13.37
N LEU A 348 -16.69 -9.71 12.88
CA LEU A 348 -17.39 -8.48 12.55
C LEU A 348 -17.89 -8.45 11.10
N SER A 349 -17.57 -9.45 10.28
CA SER A 349 -17.88 -9.49 8.85
C SER A 349 -19.37 -9.27 8.59
N GLU A 350 -20.23 -10.06 9.20
CA GLU A 350 -21.69 -9.95 9.04
C GLU A 350 -22.20 -8.53 9.35
N LYS A 351 -21.82 -7.99 10.52
CA LYS A 351 -22.23 -6.66 10.94
C LYS A 351 -21.78 -5.58 9.97
N LEU A 352 -20.49 -5.60 9.60
CA LEU A 352 -19.92 -4.55 8.75
C LEU A 352 -20.46 -4.60 7.32
N HIS A 353 -20.78 -5.79 6.80
CA HIS A 353 -21.47 -5.92 5.51
C HIS A 353 -22.92 -5.41 5.59
N LYS A 354 -23.67 -5.71 6.69
CA LYS A 354 -24.99 -5.13 6.93
C LYS A 354 -24.96 -3.60 7.00
N ASP A 355 -24.01 -3.03 7.73
CA ASP A 355 -23.83 -1.58 7.84
C ASP A 355 -23.61 -0.92 6.46
N ILE A 356 -22.87 -1.58 5.55
CA ILE A 356 -22.77 -1.13 4.15
C ILE A 356 -24.15 -1.23 3.47
N GLY A 357 -24.87 -2.35 3.59
CA GLY A 357 -26.19 -2.54 2.97
C GLY A 357 -27.19 -1.46 3.35
N ILE A 358 -27.25 -1.09 4.62
CA ILE A 358 -28.09 0.02 5.12
C ILE A 358 -27.68 1.33 4.46
N MET A 359 -26.37 1.62 4.40
CA MET A 359 -25.84 2.83 3.78
C MET A 359 -26.22 2.93 2.29
N LEU A 360 -26.26 1.81 1.54
CA LEU A 360 -26.58 1.82 0.11
C LEU A 360 -27.92 2.48 -0.19
N ASN A 361 -28.89 2.41 0.74
CA ASN A 361 -30.24 2.94 0.56
C ASN A 361 -30.27 4.48 0.47
N GLU A 362 -29.28 5.15 1.06
CA GLU A 362 -29.19 6.62 1.10
C GLU A 362 -28.40 7.21 -0.08
N LEU A 363 -27.68 6.39 -0.84
CA LEU A 363 -26.78 6.86 -1.88
C LEU A 363 -27.52 7.10 -3.21
N ASN A 364 -27.11 8.12 -3.94
CA ASN A 364 -27.60 8.37 -5.31
C ASN A 364 -26.86 7.45 -6.31
N ILE A 365 -27.14 6.15 -6.23
CA ILE A 365 -26.66 5.09 -7.10
C ILE A 365 -27.88 4.26 -7.51
N ASP A 366 -28.03 3.98 -8.80
CA ASP A 366 -29.26 3.42 -9.35
C ASP A 366 -29.38 1.91 -9.08
N VAL A 367 -28.26 1.17 -9.24
CA VAL A 367 -28.25 -0.30 -9.17
C VAL A 367 -27.03 -0.79 -8.40
N PHE A 368 -27.21 -1.87 -7.65
CA PHE A 368 -26.11 -2.58 -7.01
C PHE A 368 -25.98 -4.01 -7.54
N ILE A 369 -24.76 -4.41 -7.89
CA ILE A 369 -24.38 -5.77 -8.29
C ILE A 369 -23.42 -6.27 -7.23
N LEU A 370 -23.80 -7.33 -6.53
CA LEU A 370 -23.12 -7.82 -5.33
C LEU A 370 -22.54 -9.20 -5.60
N PHE A 371 -21.23 -9.38 -5.36
CA PHE A 371 -20.50 -10.58 -5.71
C PHE A 371 -19.71 -11.15 -4.53
N GLY A 372 -19.97 -12.39 -4.15
CA GLY A 372 -19.26 -13.13 -3.11
C GLY A 372 -20.19 -13.78 -2.09
N ASN A 373 -19.65 -14.25 -0.98
CA ASN A 373 -20.41 -14.95 0.05
C ASN A 373 -20.86 -14.01 1.19
N GLU A 374 -19.93 -13.21 1.71
CA GLU A 374 -20.16 -12.31 2.84
C GLU A 374 -21.03 -11.10 2.44
N ILE A 375 -20.91 -10.65 1.19
CA ILE A 375 -21.67 -9.54 0.63
C ILE A 375 -23.19 -9.82 0.56
N LYS A 376 -23.61 -11.08 0.77
CA LYS A 376 -25.02 -11.46 0.91
C LYS A 376 -25.69 -10.73 2.08
N ASN A 377 -24.93 -10.41 3.12
CA ASN A 377 -25.41 -9.59 4.23
C ASN A 377 -25.71 -8.15 3.80
N THR A 378 -24.91 -7.58 2.89
CA THR A 378 -25.18 -6.28 2.24
C THR A 378 -26.44 -6.36 1.36
N TYR A 379 -26.58 -7.44 0.59
CA TYR A 379 -27.74 -7.67 -0.27
C TYR A 379 -29.04 -7.66 0.53
N ASN A 380 -29.08 -8.31 1.68
CA ASN A 380 -30.29 -8.43 2.49
C ASN A 380 -30.78 -7.07 3.02
N GLU A 381 -29.88 -6.14 3.33
CA GLU A 381 -30.20 -4.81 3.88
C GLU A 381 -30.43 -3.74 2.81
N CYS A 382 -30.03 -3.97 1.57
CA CYS A 382 -30.23 -3.02 0.47
C CYS A 382 -31.64 -3.13 -0.09
N ASN A 383 -32.36 -2.01 -0.19
CA ASN A 383 -33.73 -1.94 -0.72
C ASN A 383 -33.83 -1.39 -2.16
N LYS A 384 -32.69 -1.04 -2.77
CA LYS A 384 -32.62 -0.57 -4.16
C LYS A 384 -32.60 -1.73 -5.15
N GLU A 385 -32.68 -1.41 -6.45
CA GLU A 385 -32.45 -2.41 -7.50
C GLU A 385 -31.11 -3.08 -7.30
N LYS A 386 -31.10 -4.39 -7.19
CA LYS A 386 -29.91 -5.16 -6.83
C LYS A 386 -29.91 -6.55 -7.45
N TYR A 387 -28.71 -7.04 -7.73
CA TYR A 387 -28.45 -8.38 -8.22
C TYR A 387 -27.35 -9.03 -7.39
N PHE A 388 -27.41 -10.36 -7.24
CA PHE A 388 -26.45 -11.12 -6.43
C PHE A 388 -25.85 -12.26 -7.27
N PHE A 389 -24.53 -12.45 -7.14
CA PHE A 389 -23.77 -13.50 -7.80
C PHE A 389 -22.72 -14.08 -6.85
N ASP A 390 -22.49 -15.38 -6.94
CA ASP A 390 -21.40 -16.10 -6.29
C ASP A 390 -20.46 -16.78 -7.31
N ASN A 391 -20.85 -16.76 -8.61
CA ASN A 391 -20.07 -17.27 -9.72
C ASN A 391 -19.64 -16.12 -10.66
N ILE A 392 -18.34 -16.03 -10.92
CA ILE A 392 -17.77 -14.93 -11.73
C ILE A 392 -18.19 -15.00 -13.21
N GLU A 393 -18.38 -16.19 -13.76
CA GLU A 393 -18.75 -16.34 -15.18
C GLU A 393 -20.24 -15.99 -15.39
N GLU A 394 -21.10 -16.30 -14.42
CA GLU A 394 -22.48 -15.84 -14.43
C GLU A 394 -22.56 -14.31 -14.31
N LEU A 395 -21.73 -13.70 -13.42
CA LEU A 395 -21.62 -12.25 -13.30
C LEU A 395 -21.18 -11.63 -14.63
N LYS A 396 -20.14 -12.13 -15.28
CA LYS A 396 -19.68 -11.62 -16.58
C LYS A 396 -20.78 -11.71 -17.65
N THR A 397 -21.45 -12.87 -17.71
CA THR A 397 -22.55 -13.08 -18.65
C THR A 397 -23.71 -12.11 -18.44
N PHE A 398 -24.04 -11.84 -17.16
CA PHE A 398 -25.06 -10.85 -16.80
C PHE A 398 -24.61 -9.44 -17.19
N LEU A 399 -23.40 -9.01 -16.85
CA LEU A 399 -22.88 -7.67 -17.15
C LEU A 399 -22.91 -7.39 -18.67
N ASN A 400 -22.50 -8.35 -19.49
CA ASN A 400 -22.48 -8.21 -20.94
C ASN A 400 -23.87 -7.97 -21.55
N LYS A 401 -24.95 -8.43 -20.90
CA LYS A 401 -26.33 -8.26 -21.36
C LYS A 401 -27.02 -7.05 -20.71
N TYR A 402 -26.62 -6.70 -19.48
CA TYR A 402 -27.32 -5.74 -18.65
C TYR A 402 -26.83 -4.30 -18.82
N LEU A 403 -25.51 -4.14 -19.00
CA LEU A 403 -24.88 -2.83 -19.13
C LEU A 403 -25.22 -2.18 -20.48
N LYS A 404 -25.36 -0.87 -20.46
CA LYS A 404 -25.71 -0.05 -21.63
C LYS A 404 -24.67 1.07 -21.81
N PRO A 405 -24.47 1.56 -23.04
CA PRO A 405 -23.66 2.74 -23.27
C PRO A 405 -24.08 3.89 -22.35
N ASN A 406 -23.10 4.65 -21.87
CA ASN A 406 -23.20 5.74 -20.88
C ASN A 406 -23.39 5.28 -19.43
N ASP A 407 -23.57 3.98 -19.12
CA ASP A 407 -23.51 3.52 -17.74
C ASP A 407 -22.13 3.80 -17.14
N THR A 408 -22.12 4.12 -15.83
CA THR A 408 -20.87 4.24 -15.07
C THR A 408 -20.87 3.20 -13.96
N VAL A 409 -19.83 2.36 -13.91
CA VAL A 409 -19.71 1.24 -12.99
C VAL A 409 -18.54 1.47 -12.03
N LEU A 410 -18.81 1.58 -10.73
CA LEU A 410 -17.78 1.50 -9.70
C LEU A 410 -17.54 0.02 -9.36
N VAL A 411 -16.31 -0.44 -9.43
CA VAL A 411 -15.91 -1.81 -9.07
C VAL A 411 -15.08 -1.76 -7.79
N LYS A 412 -15.59 -2.36 -6.70
CA LYS A 412 -14.95 -2.36 -5.38
C LYS A 412 -15.07 -3.72 -4.69
N GLY A 413 -13.95 -4.26 -4.21
CA GLY A 413 -13.88 -5.51 -3.45
C GLY A 413 -12.47 -5.80 -2.98
N SER A 414 -12.33 -6.73 -2.04
CA SER A 414 -11.02 -7.16 -1.54
C SER A 414 -10.18 -7.82 -2.62
N ARG A 415 -8.85 -7.79 -2.47
CA ARG A 415 -7.90 -8.34 -3.46
C ARG A 415 -8.20 -9.81 -3.82
N GLY A 416 -8.60 -10.60 -2.83
CA GLY A 416 -8.95 -12.02 -3.04
C GLY A 416 -10.13 -12.26 -3.97
N MET A 417 -11.00 -11.26 -4.17
CA MET A 417 -12.14 -11.34 -5.09
C MET A 417 -11.73 -11.19 -6.56
N ALA A 418 -10.58 -10.57 -6.83
CA ALA A 418 -10.03 -10.36 -8.17
C ALA A 418 -11.06 -9.82 -9.18
N LEU A 419 -11.81 -8.79 -8.77
CA LEU A 419 -12.94 -8.25 -9.55
C LEU A 419 -12.54 -7.60 -10.87
N GLU A 420 -11.27 -7.25 -11.05
CA GLU A 420 -10.76 -6.75 -12.32
C GLU A 420 -10.97 -7.73 -13.49
N ARG A 421 -11.19 -9.01 -13.20
CA ARG A 421 -11.48 -10.05 -14.22
C ARG A 421 -12.77 -9.80 -15.01
N ILE A 422 -13.67 -8.96 -14.50
CA ILE A 422 -14.92 -8.62 -15.21
C ILE A 422 -14.69 -7.73 -16.44
N VAL A 423 -13.55 -7.04 -16.51
CA VAL A 423 -13.15 -6.15 -17.62
C VAL A 423 -11.95 -6.69 -18.40
N GLN A 424 -11.48 -7.89 -18.07
CA GLN A 424 -10.42 -8.61 -18.79
C GLN A 424 -11.06 -9.68 -19.67
N GLU A 425 -10.63 -9.76 -20.92
CA GLU A 425 -10.99 -10.84 -21.86
C GLU A 425 -10.44 -12.20 -21.41
#